data_feacbe63aa7f12803ed35135b36273f6
#
_entry.id   feacbe63aa7f12803ed35135b36273f6
#
_cell.length_a   1.000
_cell.length_b   1.000
_cell.length_c   1.000
_cell.angle_alpha   90.00
_cell.angle_beta   90.00
_cell.angle_gamma   90.00
#
_symmetry.space_group_name_H-M   'P 1'
#
loop_
_entity.id
_entity.type
_entity.pdbx_description
1 polymer ?
#
loop_
_entity_poly.entity_id
_entity_poly.type
_entity_poly.pdbx_seq_one_letter_code
_entity_poly.pdbx_strand_id
1 'polypeptide(L)'
;MPEDKWLNSKSLVPAYISPDSSVHGIVTAKGEIIKLDCVFPVLHGKNGEDGTVQGLLQLAQIPYVGCDATSSGVCMDKAVANAVADAFGINQAKWCAFTQYDFNKNRQECIDTAVNKLGFPIFVKPANAGSSVGITKAHDIPELIEAMNVAFNEDKKAVLEEFIDGHEVECAVLGNEEPIAAEVGEIKAAAEFYDFDAKYNNPASELCIPADIDLEKRNEVKAQAVKAYKALGCEGMSRVDFFVRNSDGSVLLNEINTIPGQTPISMYPKLFEAAGVPYKELIDRLIGCALSRGGKF
;
A
#
# COMPACT_ATOMS: atom_id res chain seq x y z
N MET A 1 -13.30 12.47 10.93
CA MET A 1 -14.39 13.39 11.28
C MET A 1 -13.92 14.82 11.04
N PRO A 2 -14.61 15.60 10.24
CA PRO A 2 -14.18 16.97 9.99
C PRO A 2 -14.12 17.74 11.32
N GLU A 3 -13.03 18.51 11.49
CA GLU A 3 -12.87 19.53 12.53
C GLU A 3 -12.56 19.03 13.95
N ASP A 4 -12.14 17.80 14.20
CA ASP A 4 -11.70 17.26 15.50
C ASP A 4 -12.58 17.65 16.71
N LYS A 5 -13.83 18.05 16.45
CA LYS A 5 -14.80 18.47 17.49
C LYS A 5 -15.07 17.41 18.54
N TRP A 6 -14.85 16.14 18.16
CA TRP A 6 -14.97 15.01 19.06
C TRP A 6 -13.92 15.04 20.19
N LEU A 7 -12.72 15.59 19.97
CA LEU A 7 -11.65 15.71 20.97
C LEU A 7 -12.06 16.61 22.16
N ASN A 8 -13.00 17.52 21.93
CA ASN A 8 -13.50 18.43 22.96
C ASN A 8 -14.78 17.92 23.66
N SER A 9 -15.22 16.69 23.36
CA SER A 9 -16.40 16.12 23.99
C SER A 9 -16.13 15.76 25.44
N LYS A 10 -16.97 16.23 26.35
CA LYS A 10 -16.95 15.90 27.79
C LYS A 10 -17.28 14.41 28.06
N SER A 11 -17.78 13.69 27.05
CA SER A 11 -18.11 12.27 27.14
C SER A 11 -16.98 11.33 26.72
N LEU A 12 -15.80 11.86 26.33
CA LEU A 12 -14.66 11.03 26.00
C LEU A 12 -14.18 10.24 27.22
N VAL A 13 -13.97 8.96 27.01
CA VAL A 13 -13.36 8.04 27.96
C VAL A 13 -12.15 7.42 27.31
N PRO A 14 -10.96 7.50 27.91
CA PRO A 14 -9.80 6.77 27.42
C PRO A 14 -10.08 5.27 27.34
N ALA A 15 -9.63 4.63 26.25
CA ALA A 15 -9.85 3.22 26.04
C ALA A 15 -8.70 2.63 25.22
N TYR A 16 -8.52 1.31 25.30
CA TYR A 16 -7.53 0.57 24.52
C TYR A 16 -8.07 -0.80 24.11
N ILE A 17 -7.55 -1.35 23.05
CA ILE A 17 -7.78 -2.75 22.67
C ILE A 17 -6.89 -3.61 23.57
N SER A 18 -7.49 -4.54 24.32
CA SER A 18 -6.72 -5.47 25.15
C SER A 18 -6.06 -6.54 24.28
N PRO A 19 -4.76 -6.80 24.45
CA PRO A 19 -4.09 -7.94 23.81
C PRO A 19 -4.49 -9.29 24.43
N ASP A 20 -5.17 -9.31 25.56
CA ASP A 20 -5.67 -10.52 26.20
C ASP A 20 -6.88 -11.06 25.46
N SER A 21 -6.74 -12.22 24.84
CA SER A 21 -7.80 -12.87 24.05
C SER A 21 -9.05 -13.21 24.88
N SER A 22 -8.95 -13.35 26.20
CA SER A 22 -10.12 -13.56 27.06
C SER A 22 -11.02 -12.31 27.16
N VAL A 23 -10.44 -11.12 26.99
CA VAL A 23 -11.17 -9.84 26.94
C VAL A 23 -11.90 -9.68 25.62
N HIS A 24 -11.27 -9.97 24.49
CA HIS A 24 -11.84 -9.92 23.13
C HIS A 24 -12.62 -8.61 22.88
N GLY A 25 -11.94 -7.48 23.08
CA GLY A 25 -12.62 -6.18 22.98
C GLY A 25 -11.80 -4.99 23.46
N ILE A 26 -12.52 -3.87 23.62
CA ILE A 26 -12.01 -2.59 24.12
C ILE A 26 -12.25 -2.53 25.63
N VAL A 27 -11.23 -2.09 26.36
CA VAL A 27 -11.33 -1.78 27.81
C VAL A 27 -11.30 -0.27 27.99
N THR A 28 -12.32 0.27 28.64
CA THR A 28 -12.39 1.69 28.99
C THR A 28 -11.63 1.99 30.26
N ALA A 29 -11.24 3.25 30.49
CA ALA A 29 -10.62 3.69 31.76
C ALA A 29 -11.52 3.49 32.98
N LYS A 30 -12.82 3.21 32.79
CA LYS A 30 -13.77 2.88 33.86
C LYS A 30 -13.84 1.38 34.15
N GLY A 31 -13.05 0.56 33.43
CA GLY A 31 -13.07 -0.89 33.56
C GLY A 31 -14.20 -1.60 32.81
N GLU A 32 -14.97 -0.87 31.99
CA GLU A 32 -16.01 -1.49 31.15
C GLU A 32 -15.35 -2.21 29.97
N ILE A 33 -15.86 -3.39 29.63
CA ILE A 33 -15.42 -4.16 28.47
C ILE A 33 -16.48 -4.07 27.38
N ILE A 34 -16.07 -3.58 26.20
CA ILE A 34 -16.88 -3.55 24.98
C ILE A 34 -16.39 -4.66 24.08
N LYS A 35 -17.15 -5.74 23.97
CA LYS A 35 -16.84 -6.86 23.08
C LYS A 35 -16.90 -6.43 21.61
N LEU A 36 -16.01 -6.98 20.80
CA LEU A 36 -15.93 -6.70 19.36
C LEU A 36 -16.05 -8.00 18.57
N ASP A 37 -16.99 -8.07 17.65
CA ASP A 37 -17.13 -9.20 16.72
C ASP A 37 -16.14 -9.10 15.55
N CYS A 38 -15.86 -7.87 15.10
CA CYS A 38 -14.91 -7.57 14.02
C CYS A 38 -14.41 -6.13 14.12
N VAL A 39 -13.16 -5.89 13.70
CA VAL A 39 -12.59 -4.55 13.55
C VAL A 39 -12.36 -4.26 12.08
N PHE A 40 -12.76 -3.07 11.64
CA PHE A 40 -12.44 -2.55 10.32
C PHE A 40 -11.41 -1.43 10.47
N PRO A 41 -10.10 -1.72 10.33
CA PRO A 41 -9.07 -0.68 10.42
C PRO A 41 -9.17 0.25 9.22
N VAL A 42 -9.22 1.56 9.45
CA VAL A 42 -9.11 2.60 8.42
C VAL A 42 -7.98 3.52 8.86
N LEU A 43 -6.77 3.00 8.75
CA LEU A 43 -5.53 3.62 9.21
C LEU A 43 -4.52 3.54 8.08
N HIS A 44 -3.78 4.61 7.84
CA HIS A 44 -2.81 4.65 6.77
C HIS A 44 -1.38 4.85 7.31
N GLY A 45 -0.40 4.30 6.57
CA GLY A 45 1.01 4.44 6.87
C GLY A 45 1.46 3.66 8.12
N LYS A 46 2.47 4.22 8.78
CA LYS A 46 3.12 3.62 9.95
C LYS A 46 2.13 3.34 11.08
N ASN A 47 2.25 2.15 11.70
CA ASN A 47 1.38 1.56 12.71
C ASN A 47 -0.02 1.17 12.21
N GLY A 48 -0.43 1.55 11.01
CA GLY A 48 -1.70 1.18 10.40
C GLY A 48 -1.54 0.05 9.38
N GLU A 49 -0.62 0.22 8.42
CA GLU A 49 -0.44 -0.70 7.28
C GLU A 49 0.79 -1.61 7.40
N ASP A 50 1.58 -1.49 8.47
CA ASP A 50 2.87 -2.16 8.67
C ASP A 50 2.80 -3.45 9.51
N GLY A 51 1.61 -3.93 9.82
CA GLY A 51 1.41 -5.12 10.64
C GLY A 51 1.28 -4.85 12.15
N THR A 52 1.54 -3.61 12.61
CA THR A 52 1.54 -3.28 14.05
C THR A 52 0.15 -3.41 14.67
N VAL A 53 -0.87 -2.76 14.10
CA VAL A 53 -2.26 -2.88 14.58
C VAL A 53 -2.82 -4.27 14.33
N GLN A 54 -2.45 -4.90 13.22
CA GLN A 54 -2.83 -6.27 12.90
C GLN A 54 -2.30 -7.26 13.95
N GLY A 55 -1.04 -7.12 14.36
CA GLY A 55 -0.45 -7.94 15.43
C GLY A 55 -1.18 -7.77 16.76
N LEU A 56 -1.61 -6.56 17.13
CA LEU A 56 -2.43 -6.32 18.32
C LEU A 56 -3.77 -7.05 18.24
N LEU A 57 -4.44 -6.98 17.09
CA LEU A 57 -5.74 -7.64 16.87
C LEU A 57 -5.59 -9.17 16.86
N GLN A 58 -4.49 -9.69 16.31
CA GLN A 58 -4.17 -11.13 16.36
C GLN A 58 -3.94 -11.63 17.80
N LEU A 59 -3.18 -10.88 18.63
CA LEU A 59 -3.01 -11.20 20.05
C LEU A 59 -4.35 -11.22 20.79
N ALA A 60 -5.21 -10.25 20.50
CA ALA A 60 -6.56 -10.15 21.05
C ALA A 60 -7.52 -11.22 20.49
N GLN A 61 -7.14 -11.95 19.45
CA GLN A 61 -7.97 -12.88 18.69
C GLN A 61 -9.27 -12.26 18.16
N ILE A 62 -9.24 -10.96 17.83
CA ILE A 62 -10.38 -10.23 17.28
C ILE A 62 -10.30 -10.29 15.76
N PRO A 63 -11.33 -10.81 15.05
CA PRO A 63 -11.40 -10.75 13.58
C PRO A 63 -11.27 -9.31 13.09
N TYR A 64 -10.55 -9.11 11.98
CA TYR A 64 -10.40 -7.78 11.40
C TYR A 64 -10.31 -7.84 9.87
N VAL A 65 -10.74 -6.75 9.25
CA VAL A 65 -10.71 -6.58 7.78
C VAL A 65 -9.30 -6.24 7.33
N GLY A 66 -8.89 -6.82 6.20
CA GLY A 66 -7.61 -6.55 5.55
C GLY A 66 -6.58 -7.63 5.77
N CYS A 67 -5.37 -7.36 5.35
CA CYS A 67 -4.23 -8.26 5.40
C CYS A 67 -3.78 -8.58 6.83
N ASP A 68 -3.13 -9.71 7.03
CA ASP A 68 -2.57 -10.09 8.33
C ASP A 68 -1.31 -9.27 8.69
N ALA A 69 -0.73 -9.51 9.87
CA ALA A 69 0.46 -8.78 10.31
C ALA A 69 1.68 -9.06 9.42
N THR A 70 1.81 -10.30 8.92
CA THR A 70 2.94 -10.70 8.09
C THR A 70 2.87 -10.05 6.71
N SER A 71 1.75 -10.21 6.01
CA SER A 71 1.56 -9.62 4.68
C SER A 71 1.55 -8.10 4.71
N SER A 72 0.97 -7.48 5.74
CA SER A 72 1.04 -6.03 5.95
C SER A 72 2.48 -5.54 6.10
N GLY A 73 3.30 -6.21 6.93
CA GLY A 73 4.70 -5.87 7.10
C GLY A 73 5.54 -6.09 5.84
N VAL A 74 5.28 -7.18 5.10
CA VAL A 74 5.94 -7.47 3.81
C VAL A 74 5.60 -6.40 2.77
N CYS A 75 4.32 -6.06 2.61
CA CYS A 75 3.89 -5.07 1.62
C CYS A 75 4.37 -3.65 1.95
N MET A 76 4.49 -3.31 3.25
CA MET A 76 4.95 -1.99 3.67
C MET A 76 6.44 -1.76 3.36
N ASP A 77 7.28 -2.79 3.50
CA ASP A 77 8.70 -2.72 3.19
C ASP A 77 8.95 -2.99 1.69
N LYS A 78 9.10 -1.94 0.91
CA LYS A 78 9.25 -2.01 -0.55
C LYS A 78 10.39 -2.94 -1.00
N ALA A 79 11.51 -3.01 -0.24
CA ALA A 79 12.61 -3.90 -0.60
C ALA A 79 12.24 -5.38 -0.38
N VAL A 80 11.47 -5.68 0.67
CA VAL A 80 10.99 -7.04 0.95
C VAL A 80 9.90 -7.43 -0.05
N ALA A 81 8.95 -6.53 -0.31
CA ALA A 81 7.90 -6.74 -1.31
C ALA A 81 8.49 -7.03 -2.70
N ASN A 82 9.47 -6.22 -3.14
CA ASN A 82 10.15 -6.40 -4.42
C ASN A 82 10.91 -7.73 -4.48
N ALA A 83 11.59 -8.13 -3.40
CA ALA A 83 12.29 -9.42 -3.35
C ALA A 83 11.32 -10.62 -3.44
N VAL A 84 10.15 -10.53 -2.79
CA VAL A 84 9.10 -11.54 -2.92
C VAL A 84 8.54 -11.55 -4.34
N ALA A 85 8.24 -10.38 -4.92
CA ALA A 85 7.76 -10.28 -6.29
C ALA A 85 8.74 -10.92 -7.31
N ASP A 86 10.05 -10.68 -7.16
CA ASP A 86 11.10 -11.33 -7.97
C ASP A 86 11.06 -12.84 -7.82
N ALA A 87 10.96 -13.35 -6.58
CA ALA A 87 10.94 -14.79 -6.31
C ALA A 87 9.72 -15.51 -6.93
N PHE A 88 8.60 -14.80 -7.08
CA PHE A 88 7.39 -15.33 -7.73
C PHE A 88 7.28 -14.99 -9.22
N GLY A 89 8.32 -14.40 -9.82
CA GLY A 89 8.35 -14.04 -11.23
C GLY A 89 7.24 -13.05 -11.59
N ILE A 90 7.05 -12.03 -10.76
CA ILE A 90 6.17 -10.88 -11.01
C ILE A 90 7.04 -9.78 -11.63
N ASN A 91 6.63 -9.29 -12.79
CA ASN A 91 7.36 -8.22 -13.45
C ASN A 91 7.25 -6.93 -12.64
N GLN A 92 8.37 -6.26 -12.47
CA GLN A 92 8.47 -4.97 -11.79
C GLN A 92 9.61 -4.13 -12.39
N ALA A 93 9.69 -2.86 -12.03
CA ALA A 93 10.82 -2.01 -12.39
C ALA A 93 12.12 -2.61 -11.87
N LYS A 94 13.24 -2.36 -12.56
CA LYS A 94 14.55 -2.72 -12.00
C LYS A 94 14.76 -1.93 -10.72
N TRP A 95 15.29 -2.60 -9.70
CA TRP A 95 15.46 -2.00 -8.39
C TRP A 95 16.73 -2.46 -7.68
N CYS A 96 17.19 -1.68 -6.73
CA CYS A 96 18.17 -2.10 -5.70
C CYS A 96 17.82 -1.41 -4.39
N ALA A 97 18.38 -1.89 -3.29
CA ALA A 97 18.16 -1.30 -1.99
C ALA A 97 19.47 -1.24 -1.19
N PHE A 98 19.60 -0.20 -0.38
CA PHE A 98 20.74 -0.01 0.51
C PHE A 98 20.27 0.42 1.88
N THR A 99 20.96 -0.06 2.92
CA THR A 99 20.81 0.51 4.25
C THR A 99 21.65 1.79 4.37
N GLN A 100 21.26 2.67 5.28
CA GLN A 100 22.04 3.86 5.62
C GLN A 100 23.46 3.48 6.06
N TYR A 101 23.60 2.35 6.75
CA TYR A 101 24.90 1.82 7.16
C TYR A 101 25.79 1.46 5.97
N ASP A 102 25.25 0.70 4.99
CA ASP A 102 26.00 0.30 3.80
C ASP A 102 26.40 1.51 2.96
N PHE A 103 25.47 2.44 2.76
CA PHE A 103 25.71 3.68 2.01
C PHE A 103 26.78 4.56 2.67
N ASN A 104 26.78 4.69 4.00
CA ASN A 104 27.80 5.46 4.71
C ASN A 104 29.18 4.79 4.66
N LYS A 105 29.23 3.46 4.64
CA LYS A 105 30.46 2.68 4.64
C LYS A 105 31.06 2.54 3.23
N ASN A 106 30.22 2.32 2.21
CA ASN A 106 30.63 1.97 0.85
C ASN A 106 29.91 2.83 -0.19
N ARG A 107 29.87 4.16 0.02
CA ARG A 107 29.06 5.09 -0.79
C ARG A 107 29.26 4.93 -2.28
N GLN A 108 30.54 4.89 -2.75
CA GLN A 108 30.84 4.81 -4.18
C GLN A 108 30.33 3.50 -4.79
N GLU A 109 30.51 2.38 -4.11
CA GLU A 109 30.02 1.07 -4.58
C GLU A 109 28.47 1.05 -4.69
N CYS A 110 27.77 1.66 -3.72
CA CYS A 110 26.31 1.77 -3.78
C CYS A 110 25.86 2.62 -4.97
N ILE A 111 26.53 3.76 -5.21
CA ILE A 111 26.25 4.63 -6.37
C ILE A 111 26.50 3.90 -7.69
N ASP A 112 27.67 3.28 -7.84
CA ASP A 112 28.03 2.56 -9.05
C ASP A 112 27.07 1.40 -9.33
N THR A 113 26.66 0.67 -8.29
CA THR A 113 25.67 -0.41 -8.40
C THR A 113 24.33 0.12 -8.89
N ALA A 114 23.84 1.21 -8.30
CA ALA A 114 22.58 1.82 -8.68
C ALA A 114 22.61 2.32 -10.13
N VAL A 115 23.62 3.11 -10.48
CA VAL A 115 23.74 3.71 -11.82
C VAL A 115 23.90 2.66 -12.90
N ASN A 116 24.74 1.64 -12.67
CA ASN A 116 24.94 0.55 -13.64
C ASN A 116 23.69 -0.31 -13.83
N LYS A 117 22.90 -0.54 -12.79
CA LYS A 117 21.70 -1.38 -12.84
C LYS A 117 20.49 -0.66 -13.41
N LEU A 118 20.29 0.62 -13.03
CA LEU A 118 19.04 1.34 -13.25
C LEU A 118 19.14 2.37 -14.40
N GLY A 119 20.29 3.04 -14.54
CA GLY A 119 20.42 4.22 -15.39
C GLY A 119 19.64 5.43 -14.82
N PHE A 120 19.94 6.62 -15.29
CA PHE A 120 19.17 7.81 -14.91
C PHE A 120 17.97 8.03 -15.86
N PRO A 121 16.86 8.62 -15.35
CA PRO A 121 16.65 9.05 -13.97
C PRO A 121 16.31 7.90 -13.03
N ILE A 122 16.67 8.04 -11.75
CA ILE A 122 16.45 7.04 -10.69
C ILE A 122 15.46 7.60 -9.66
N PHE A 123 14.42 6.81 -9.33
CA PHE A 123 13.59 7.10 -8.18
C PHE A 123 14.20 6.52 -6.91
N VAL A 124 14.29 7.36 -5.87
CA VAL A 124 14.76 6.96 -4.54
C VAL A 124 13.60 7.09 -3.56
N LYS A 125 13.30 6.01 -2.84
CA LYS A 125 12.16 5.91 -1.93
C LYS A 125 12.63 5.37 -0.58
N PRO A 126 12.13 5.88 0.57
CA PRO A 126 12.26 5.16 1.83
C PRO A 126 11.58 3.79 1.72
N ALA A 127 12.15 2.74 2.31
CA ALA A 127 11.57 1.40 2.19
C ALA A 127 10.21 1.29 2.90
N ASN A 128 10.06 1.90 4.09
CA ASN A 128 8.85 1.83 4.92
C ASN A 128 8.19 3.21 5.07
N ALA A 129 7.81 3.83 3.97
CA ALA A 129 7.05 5.08 3.98
C ALA A 129 5.86 4.99 3.03
N GLY A 130 4.75 5.62 3.44
CA GLY A 130 3.53 5.75 2.64
C GLY A 130 3.37 7.16 2.07
N SER A 131 2.34 7.36 1.24
CA SER A 131 1.89 8.68 0.76
C SER A 131 2.98 9.52 0.07
N SER A 132 3.89 8.88 -0.65
CA SER A 132 4.99 9.54 -1.39
C SER A 132 5.97 10.38 -0.51
N VAL A 133 5.96 10.22 0.81
CA VAL A 133 6.88 10.94 1.71
C VAL A 133 8.31 10.47 1.46
N GLY A 134 9.24 11.42 1.28
CA GLY A 134 10.67 11.14 1.08
C GLY A 134 11.04 10.54 -0.28
N ILE A 135 10.12 10.50 -1.25
CA ILE A 135 10.41 10.04 -2.61
C ILE A 135 11.03 11.17 -3.42
N THR A 136 12.13 10.89 -4.11
CA THR A 136 12.85 11.85 -4.95
C THR A 136 13.26 11.21 -6.27
N LYS A 137 13.19 11.96 -7.37
CA LYS A 137 13.69 11.59 -8.70
C LYS A 137 15.06 12.23 -8.91
N ALA A 138 16.09 11.45 -9.14
CA ALA A 138 17.47 11.91 -9.36
C ALA A 138 17.86 11.75 -10.83
N HIS A 139 18.48 12.79 -11.41
CA HIS A 139 18.88 12.81 -12.83
C HIS A 139 20.39 12.67 -13.00
N ASP A 140 21.16 12.80 -11.94
CA ASP A 140 22.59 12.65 -11.90
C ASP A 140 23.10 12.16 -10.52
N ILE A 141 24.41 11.96 -10.38
CA ILE A 141 25.02 11.47 -9.14
C ILE A 141 24.86 12.45 -7.96
N PRO A 142 25.07 13.77 -8.10
CA PRO A 142 24.80 14.71 -7.04
C PRO A 142 23.37 14.66 -6.50
N GLU A 143 22.37 14.65 -7.41
CA GLU A 143 20.96 14.50 -7.04
C GLU A 143 20.67 13.14 -6.39
N LEU A 144 21.31 12.06 -6.85
CA LEU A 144 21.16 10.74 -6.26
C LEU A 144 21.66 10.72 -4.80
N ILE A 145 22.78 11.36 -4.50
CA ILE A 145 23.31 11.45 -3.14
C ILE A 145 22.33 12.21 -2.24
N GLU A 146 21.79 13.33 -2.72
CA GLU A 146 20.81 14.12 -1.97
C GLU A 146 19.50 13.32 -1.76
N ALA A 147 19.00 12.66 -2.79
CA ALA A 147 17.82 11.81 -2.71
C ALA A 147 17.98 10.68 -1.67
N MET A 148 19.17 10.06 -1.60
CA MET A 148 19.48 9.06 -0.58
C MET A 148 19.43 9.66 0.83
N ASN A 149 19.96 10.88 1.02
CA ASN A 149 19.88 11.55 2.33
C ASN A 149 18.44 11.86 2.72
N VAL A 150 17.60 12.32 1.78
CA VAL A 150 16.17 12.56 2.01
C VAL A 150 15.47 11.27 2.43
N ALA A 151 15.69 10.15 1.70
CA ALA A 151 15.09 8.88 2.03
C ALA A 151 15.54 8.35 3.41
N PHE A 152 16.83 8.54 3.78
CA PHE A 152 17.37 8.12 5.07
C PHE A 152 16.92 8.98 6.26
N ASN A 153 16.33 10.14 6.04
CA ASN A 153 15.66 10.88 7.10
C ASN A 153 14.35 10.23 7.54
N GLU A 154 13.71 9.47 6.61
CA GLU A 154 12.43 8.81 6.86
C GLU A 154 12.59 7.34 7.30
N ASP A 155 13.58 6.63 6.74
CA ASP A 155 13.84 5.21 7.04
C ASP A 155 15.33 4.88 6.96
N LYS A 156 15.78 3.90 7.72
CA LYS A 156 17.15 3.36 7.68
C LYS A 156 17.49 2.59 6.40
N LYS A 157 16.52 2.36 5.52
CA LYS A 157 16.67 1.65 4.25
C LYS A 157 16.00 2.42 3.12
N ALA A 158 16.69 2.56 2.01
CA ALA A 158 16.18 3.17 0.78
C ALA A 158 16.10 2.13 -0.34
N VAL A 159 15.05 2.24 -1.16
CA VAL A 159 14.86 1.48 -2.40
C VAL A 159 15.04 2.43 -3.56
N LEU A 160 15.81 2.00 -4.56
CA LEU A 160 16.07 2.74 -5.77
C LEU A 160 15.46 1.97 -6.95
N GLU A 161 14.76 2.69 -7.82
CA GLU A 161 14.05 2.08 -8.96
C GLU A 161 14.32 2.85 -10.25
N GLU A 162 14.36 2.12 -11.39
CA GLU A 162 14.40 2.76 -12.70
C GLU A 162 13.13 3.59 -12.93
N PHE A 163 13.25 4.68 -13.65
CA PHE A 163 12.07 5.44 -14.11
C PHE A 163 11.31 4.66 -15.18
N ILE A 164 10.01 4.54 -15.00
CA ILE A 164 9.10 3.95 -15.98
C ILE A 164 8.30 5.06 -16.65
N ASP A 165 8.49 5.23 -17.95
CA ASP A 165 7.60 6.05 -18.77
C ASP A 165 6.38 5.21 -19.16
N GLY A 166 5.20 5.54 -18.59
CA GLY A 166 3.99 4.75 -18.79
C GLY A 166 2.78 5.27 -18.02
N HIS A 167 1.69 4.52 -18.13
CA HIS A 167 0.46 4.77 -17.38
C HIS A 167 0.58 4.22 -15.96
N GLU A 168 0.24 5.01 -14.95
CA GLU A 168 0.10 4.56 -13.59
C GLU A 168 -1.35 4.09 -13.36
N VAL A 169 -1.52 2.79 -13.13
CA VAL A 169 -2.84 2.16 -13.02
C VAL A 169 -2.99 1.42 -11.71
N GLU A 170 -4.21 1.43 -11.18
CA GLU A 170 -4.56 0.84 -9.91
C GLU A 170 -5.62 -0.25 -10.10
N CYS A 171 -5.48 -1.38 -9.41
CA CYS A 171 -6.43 -2.48 -9.41
C CYS A 171 -6.79 -2.88 -7.97
N ALA A 172 -8.08 -2.84 -7.64
CA ALA A 172 -8.56 -3.30 -6.34
C ALA A 172 -8.75 -4.81 -6.33
N VAL A 173 -8.30 -5.46 -5.24
CA VAL A 173 -8.45 -6.91 -5.04
C VAL A 173 -9.18 -7.17 -3.72
N LEU A 174 -10.10 -8.15 -3.74
CA LEU A 174 -10.94 -8.56 -2.61
C LEU A 174 -10.97 -10.08 -2.48
N GLY A 175 -10.81 -10.59 -1.28
CA GLY A 175 -11.02 -12.00 -0.95
C GLY A 175 -9.85 -12.63 -0.21
N ASN A 176 -10.04 -13.86 0.25
CA ASN A 176 -9.03 -14.66 0.92
C ASN A 176 -8.44 -15.68 -0.09
N GLU A 177 -8.92 -16.92 -0.12
CA GLU A 177 -8.37 -18.02 -0.93
C GLU A 177 -8.60 -17.83 -2.44
N GLU A 178 -9.76 -17.27 -2.81
CA GLU A 178 -10.14 -16.99 -4.20
C GLU A 178 -10.39 -15.49 -4.42
N PRO A 179 -9.32 -14.67 -4.39
CA PRO A 179 -9.46 -13.24 -4.53
C PRO A 179 -9.90 -12.84 -5.94
N ILE A 180 -10.76 -11.85 -6.02
CA ILE A 180 -11.25 -11.24 -7.26
C ILE A 180 -10.64 -9.87 -7.46
N ALA A 181 -10.26 -9.56 -8.71
CA ALA A 181 -9.86 -8.23 -9.11
C ALA A 181 -11.05 -7.43 -9.62
N ALA A 182 -11.14 -6.18 -9.24
CA ALA A 182 -12.15 -5.22 -9.72
C ALA A 182 -11.79 -4.66 -11.11
N GLU A 183 -12.38 -3.51 -11.49
CA GLU A 183 -11.94 -2.78 -12.67
C GLU A 183 -10.57 -2.13 -12.42
N VAL A 184 -9.88 -1.77 -13.49
CA VAL A 184 -8.61 -1.05 -13.48
C VAL A 184 -8.88 0.43 -13.66
N GLY A 185 -8.35 1.25 -12.78
CA GLY A 185 -8.39 2.71 -12.88
C GLY A 185 -7.02 3.30 -13.15
N GLU A 186 -7.00 4.49 -13.68
CA GLU A 186 -5.81 5.29 -13.94
C GLU A 186 -5.91 6.63 -13.25
N ILE A 187 -4.78 7.10 -12.74
CA ILE A 187 -4.65 8.46 -12.24
C ILE A 187 -3.78 9.22 -13.22
N LYS A 188 -4.41 10.15 -13.97
CA LYS A 188 -3.68 11.07 -14.83
C LYS A 188 -3.16 12.23 -13.97
N ALA A 189 -1.87 12.19 -13.64
CA ALA A 189 -1.24 13.25 -12.87
C ALA A 189 -1.18 14.55 -13.66
N ALA A 190 -1.53 15.67 -13.02
CA ALA A 190 -1.42 17.01 -13.61
C ALA A 190 0.02 17.54 -13.69
N ALA A 191 1.00 16.83 -13.12
CA ALA A 191 2.41 17.18 -13.07
C ALA A 191 3.29 15.95 -13.32
N GLU A 192 4.56 16.19 -13.64
CA GLU A 192 5.57 15.16 -13.94
C GLU A 192 5.80 14.16 -12.78
N PHE A 193 5.31 14.47 -11.60
CA PHE A 193 5.39 13.65 -10.40
C PHE A 193 4.09 13.70 -9.59
N TYR A 194 3.53 12.52 -9.27
CA TYR A 194 2.33 12.37 -8.45
C TYR A 194 2.68 12.32 -6.97
N ASP A 195 2.97 13.47 -6.39
CA ASP A 195 3.30 13.63 -4.97
C ASP A 195 2.04 13.66 -4.06
N PHE A 196 2.26 13.86 -2.75
CA PHE A 196 1.17 13.94 -1.77
C PHE A 196 0.15 15.03 -2.09
N ASP A 197 0.62 16.20 -2.56
CA ASP A 197 -0.27 17.32 -2.90
C ASP A 197 -1.07 17.02 -4.16
N ALA A 198 -0.48 16.34 -5.15
CA ALA A 198 -1.20 15.87 -6.33
C ALA A 198 -2.23 14.78 -5.99
N LYS A 199 -1.95 13.92 -4.98
CA LYS A 199 -2.87 12.85 -4.54
C LYS A 199 -4.12 13.36 -3.82
N TYR A 200 -4.00 14.39 -3.01
CA TYR A 200 -5.07 14.78 -2.08
C TYR A 200 -5.60 16.19 -2.26
N ASN A 201 -4.81 17.10 -2.82
CA ASN A 201 -5.11 18.53 -2.83
C ASN A 201 -5.20 19.14 -4.24
N ASN A 202 -4.77 18.44 -5.30
CA ASN A 202 -4.80 19.00 -6.65
C ASN A 202 -6.06 18.58 -7.42
N PRO A 203 -7.02 19.49 -7.64
CA PRO A 203 -8.24 19.19 -8.40
C PRO A 203 -8.01 18.90 -9.88
N ALA A 204 -6.77 19.02 -10.38
CA ALA A 204 -6.42 18.78 -11.77
C ALA A 204 -6.01 17.31 -12.05
N SER A 205 -5.89 16.45 -11.02
CA SER A 205 -5.71 15.01 -11.23
C SER A 205 -7.03 14.39 -11.68
N GLU A 206 -7.05 13.76 -12.82
CA GLU A 206 -8.24 13.12 -13.39
C GLU A 206 -8.22 11.61 -13.09
N LEU A 207 -9.33 11.13 -12.53
CA LEU A 207 -9.55 9.69 -12.31
C LEU A 207 -10.27 9.12 -13.53
N CYS A 208 -9.61 8.19 -14.24
CA CYS A 208 -10.19 7.47 -15.36
C CYS A 208 -10.54 6.04 -14.93
N ILE A 209 -11.83 5.70 -14.92
CA ILE A 209 -12.33 4.35 -14.65
C ILE A 209 -13.34 3.99 -15.74
N PRO A 210 -13.06 2.98 -16.58
CA PRO A 210 -11.82 2.19 -16.64
C PRO A 210 -10.62 3.01 -17.11
N ALA A 211 -9.39 2.53 -16.80
CA ALA A 211 -8.14 3.11 -17.25
C ALA A 211 -8.07 3.25 -18.79
N ASP A 212 -7.42 4.29 -19.27
CA ASP A 212 -7.26 4.62 -20.70
C ASP A 212 -6.15 3.77 -21.36
N ILE A 213 -6.25 2.47 -21.21
CA ILE A 213 -5.39 1.46 -21.82
C ILE A 213 -6.26 0.36 -22.44
N ASP A 214 -5.69 -0.42 -23.36
CA ASP A 214 -6.40 -1.49 -24.05
C ASP A 214 -7.03 -2.51 -23.09
N LEU A 215 -8.17 -3.08 -23.47
CA LEU A 215 -8.88 -4.10 -22.68
C LEU A 215 -7.99 -5.31 -22.36
N GLU A 216 -7.15 -5.73 -23.31
CA GLU A 216 -6.19 -6.82 -23.10
C GLU A 216 -5.22 -6.49 -21.97
N LYS A 217 -4.69 -5.26 -21.94
CA LYS A 217 -3.81 -4.79 -20.88
C LYS A 217 -4.50 -4.65 -19.54
N ARG A 218 -5.75 -4.17 -19.50
CA ARG A 218 -6.54 -4.16 -18.26
C ARG A 218 -6.73 -5.59 -17.71
N ASN A 219 -7.01 -6.56 -18.58
CA ASN A 219 -7.12 -7.95 -18.15
C ASN A 219 -5.79 -8.53 -17.66
N GLU A 220 -4.66 -8.16 -18.27
CA GLU A 220 -3.32 -8.52 -17.81
C GLU A 220 -3.04 -7.92 -16.42
N VAL A 221 -3.34 -6.63 -16.21
CA VAL A 221 -3.22 -5.97 -14.91
C VAL A 221 -4.04 -6.70 -13.84
N LYS A 222 -5.31 -7.03 -14.11
CA LYS A 222 -6.18 -7.79 -13.18
C LYS A 222 -5.56 -9.15 -12.81
N ALA A 223 -5.04 -9.88 -13.79
CA ALA A 223 -4.40 -11.17 -13.55
C ALA A 223 -3.11 -11.03 -12.72
N GLN A 224 -2.28 -10.05 -13.03
CA GLN A 224 -1.05 -9.75 -12.27
C GLN A 224 -1.37 -9.25 -10.86
N ALA A 225 -2.45 -8.47 -10.67
CA ALA A 225 -2.89 -8.02 -9.36
C ALA A 225 -3.26 -9.20 -8.44
N VAL A 226 -4.04 -10.16 -8.94
CA VAL A 226 -4.36 -11.38 -8.19
C VAL A 226 -3.11 -12.22 -7.91
N LYS A 227 -2.18 -12.31 -8.88
CA LYS A 227 -0.92 -13.04 -8.70
C LYS A 227 -0.06 -12.40 -7.61
N ALA A 228 0.13 -11.08 -7.66
CA ALA A 228 0.91 -10.32 -6.68
C ALA A 228 0.26 -10.39 -5.28
N TYR A 229 -1.05 -10.22 -5.19
CA TYR A 229 -1.83 -10.35 -3.98
C TYR A 229 -1.59 -11.69 -3.27
N LYS A 230 -1.69 -12.80 -4.02
CA LYS A 230 -1.43 -14.15 -3.48
C LYS A 230 0.04 -14.36 -3.10
N ALA A 231 0.97 -13.89 -3.92
CA ALA A 231 2.40 -14.05 -3.68
C ALA A 231 2.88 -13.34 -2.41
N LEU A 232 2.31 -12.16 -2.09
CA LEU A 232 2.62 -11.42 -0.88
C LEU A 232 1.76 -11.82 0.33
N GLY A 233 0.91 -12.86 0.19
CA GLY A 233 0.09 -13.39 1.28
C GLY A 233 -1.06 -12.45 1.70
N CYS A 234 -1.52 -11.57 0.81
CA CYS A 234 -2.61 -10.65 1.11
C CYS A 234 -3.94 -11.40 1.28
N GLU A 235 -4.80 -10.85 2.14
CA GLU A 235 -6.15 -11.32 2.41
C GLU A 235 -7.11 -10.13 2.63
N GLY A 236 -8.42 -10.38 2.48
CA GLY A 236 -9.46 -9.39 2.68
C GLY A 236 -9.45 -8.33 1.59
N MET A 237 -8.55 -7.38 1.63
CA MET A 237 -8.47 -6.28 0.65
C MET A 237 -7.04 -5.82 0.40
N SER A 238 -6.78 -5.39 -0.84
CA SER A 238 -5.61 -4.55 -1.18
C SER A 238 -5.87 -3.78 -2.46
N ARG A 239 -5.19 -2.65 -2.65
CA ARG A 239 -5.04 -1.99 -3.94
C ARG A 239 -3.64 -2.28 -4.46
N VAL A 240 -3.57 -2.80 -5.66
CA VAL A 240 -2.32 -3.19 -6.31
C VAL A 240 -2.06 -2.20 -7.44
N ASP A 241 -0.95 -1.50 -7.38
CA ASP A 241 -0.60 -0.41 -8.27
C ASP A 241 0.47 -0.87 -9.26
N PHE A 242 0.31 -0.50 -10.53
CA PHE A 242 1.17 -0.93 -11.63
C PHE A 242 1.56 0.25 -12.52
N PHE A 243 2.67 0.07 -13.23
CA PHE A 243 2.96 0.83 -14.44
C PHE A 243 2.68 -0.02 -15.69
N VAL A 244 2.07 0.59 -16.70
CA VAL A 244 1.99 0.01 -18.05
C VAL A 244 2.92 0.83 -18.93
N ARG A 245 4.11 0.24 -19.23
CA ARG A 245 5.21 0.94 -19.92
C ARG A 245 4.84 1.29 -21.35
N ASN A 246 5.05 2.55 -21.76
CA ASN A 246 4.71 3.04 -23.10
C ASN A 246 5.49 2.35 -24.23
N SER A 247 6.76 2.01 -24.00
CA SER A 247 7.63 1.52 -25.05
C SER A 247 7.34 0.09 -25.53
N ASP A 248 6.81 -0.79 -24.64
CA ASP A 248 6.61 -2.22 -24.92
C ASP A 248 5.30 -2.78 -24.36
N GLY A 249 4.51 -1.97 -23.65
CA GLY A 249 3.27 -2.39 -23.00
C GLY A 249 3.46 -3.36 -21.82
N SER A 250 4.67 -3.45 -21.26
CA SER A 250 4.93 -4.29 -20.09
C SER A 250 4.13 -3.83 -18.89
N VAL A 251 3.45 -4.75 -18.21
CA VAL A 251 2.78 -4.51 -16.93
C VAL A 251 3.76 -4.79 -15.80
N LEU A 252 4.06 -3.77 -15.00
CA LEU A 252 5.10 -3.78 -13.97
C LEU A 252 4.49 -3.43 -12.61
N LEU A 253 4.64 -4.32 -11.63
CA LEU A 253 4.20 -4.04 -10.26
C LEU A 253 4.96 -2.82 -9.70
N ASN A 254 4.22 -1.89 -9.09
CA ASN A 254 4.76 -0.76 -8.36
C ASN A 254 4.69 -0.99 -6.85
N GLU A 255 3.48 -1.09 -6.29
CA GLU A 255 3.30 -1.34 -4.84
C GLU A 255 1.96 -2.02 -4.54
N ILE A 256 1.81 -2.54 -3.31
CA ILE A 256 0.55 -3.06 -2.78
C ILE A 256 0.19 -2.31 -1.50
N ASN A 257 -1.01 -1.71 -1.50
CA ASN A 257 -1.58 -1.00 -0.37
C ASN A 257 -2.57 -1.90 0.36
N THR A 258 -2.23 -2.32 1.58
CA THR A 258 -3.00 -3.31 2.35
C THR A 258 -4.20 -2.75 3.09
N ILE A 259 -4.27 -1.43 3.29
CA ILE A 259 -5.46 -0.71 3.79
C ILE A 259 -5.75 0.46 2.84
N PRO A 260 -6.32 0.19 1.66
CA PRO A 260 -6.66 1.27 0.71
C PRO A 260 -7.74 2.18 1.29
N GLY A 261 -7.72 3.45 0.87
CA GLY A 261 -8.70 4.45 1.30
C GLY A 261 -10.16 4.03 1.05
N GLN A 262 -11.04 4.41 1.98
CA GLN A 262 -12.46 4.06 1.96
C GLN A 262 -13.38 5.31 1.87
N THR A 263 -12.81 6.45 1.51
CA THR A 263 -13.58 7.71 1.35
C THR A 263 -14.29 7.76 -0.02
N PRO A 264 -15.26 8.67 -0.22
CA PRO A 264 -15.93 8.82 -1.51
C PRO A 264 -15.00 9.18 -2.69
N ILE A 265 -13.82 9.72 -2.42
CA ILE A 265 -12.83 10.04 -3.45
C ILE A 265 -11.83 8.90 -3.67
N SER A 266 -11.79 7.89 -2.78
CA SER A 266 -10.83 6.80 -2.83
C SER A 266 -11.07 5.87 -4.02
N MET A 267 -9.98 5.43 -4.63
CA MET A 267 -10.02 4.58 -5.84
C MET A 267 -10.60 3.20 -5.56
N TYR A 268 -10.21 2.55 -4.46
CA TYR A 268 -10.60 1.17 -4.13
C TYR A 268 -12.12 0.93 -4.22
N PRO A 269 -13.00 1.69 -3.53
CA PRO A 269 -14.44 1.48 -3.66
C PRO A 269 -14.98 1.83 -5.04
N LYS A 270 -14.42 2.84 -5.73
CA LYS A 270 -14.85 3.21 -7.08
C LYS A 270 -14.57 2.13 -8.12
N LEU A 271 -13.42 1.43 -7.99
CA LEU A 271 -13.06 0.32 -8.87
C LEU A 271 -14.03 -0.85 -8.71
N PHE A 272 -14.46 -1.16 -7.48
CA PHE A 272 -15.48 -2.17 -7.23
C PHE A 272 -16.87 -1.75 -7.70
N GLU A 273 -17.25 -0.49 -7.53
CA GLU A 273 -18.51 0.05 -8.05
C GLU A 273 -18.57 -0.06 -9.59
N ALA A 274 -17.48 0.28 -10.28
CA ALA A 274 -17.36 0.11 -11.73
C ALA A 274 -17.41 -1.37 -12.16
N ALA A 275 -16.97 -2.29 -11.30
CA ALA A 275 -17.09 -3.74 -11.50
C ALA A 275 -18.48 -4.29 -11.12
N GLY A 276 -19.45 -3.45 -10.75
CA GLY A 276 -20.82 -3.86 -10.40
C GLY A 276 -21.00 -4.29 -8.95
N VAL A 277 -20.05 -4.01 -8.06
CA VAL A 277 -20.15 -4.27 -6.61
C VAL A 277 -20.39 -2.95 -5.86
N PRO A 278 -21.64 -2.66 -5.46
CA PRO A 278 -21.96 -1.44 -4.72
C PRO A 278 -21.22 -1.36 -3.38
N TYR A 279 -20.93 -0.14 -2.90
CA TYR A 279 -20.14 0.08 -1.67
C TYR A 279 -20.66 -0.68 -0.46
N LYS A 280 -21.98 -0.74 -0.27
CA LYS A 280 -22.58 -1.51 0.84
C LYS A 280 -22.23 -3.00 0.75
N GLU A 281 -22.35 -3.59 -0.43
CA GLU A 281 -22.02 -4.99 -0.66
C GLU A 281 -20.52 -5.23 -0.50
N LEU A 282 -19.67 -4.28 -0.93
CA LEU A 282 -18.24 -4.34 -0.73
C LEU A 282 -17.89 -4.46 0.76
N ILE A 283 -18.48 -3.61 1.61
CA ILE A 283 -18.27 -3.65 3.07
C ILE A 283 -18.73 -4.98 3.66
N ASP A 284 -19.92 -5.47 3.25
CA ASP A 284 -20.45 -6.76 3.72
C ASP A 284 -19.50 -7.92 3.35
N ARG A 285 -18.97 -7.93 2.11
CA ARG A 285 -18.00 -8.94 1.65
C ARG A 285 -16.67 -8.86 2.43
N LEU A 286 -16.16 -7.65 2.70
CA LEU A 286 -14.93 -7.43 3.47
C LEU A 286 -15.06 -7.94 4.90
N ILE A 287 -16.18 -7.63 5.57
CA ILE A 287 -16.49 -8.16 6.91
C ILE A 287 -16.62 -9.69 6.85
N GLY A 288 -17.26 -10.22 5.82
CA GLY A 288 -17.37 -11.67 5.59
C GLY A 288 -16.01 -12.35 5.48
N CYS A 289 -15.05 -11.75 4.76
CA CYS A 289 -13.66 -12.24 4.68
C CYS A 289 -12.99 -12.27 6.06
N ALA A 290 -13.17 -11.23 6.86
CA ALA A 290 -12.60 -11.16 8.21
C ALA A 290 -13.17 -12.25 9.13
N LEU A 291 -14.48 -12.43 9.12
CA LEU A 291 -15.18 -13.40 9.96
C LEU A 291 -14.88 -14.85 9.54
N SER A 292 -14.69 -15.13 8.23
CA SER A 292 -14.37 -16.47 7.73
C SER A 292 -13.01 -16.97 8.18
N ARG A 293 -12.04 -16.08 8.44
CA ARG A 293 -10.75 -16.44 9.03
C ARG A 293 -10.87 -16.92 10.48
N GLY A 294 -11.91 -16.50 11.21
CA GLY A 294 -12.29 -17.05 12.49
C GLY A 294 -11.20 -17.03 13.57
N GLY A 295 -10.36 -16.00 13.61
CA GLY A 295 -9.23 -15.91 14.54
C GLY A 295 -8.07 -16.88 14.23
N LYS A 296 -8.09 -17.53 13.09
CA LYS A 296 -6.95 -18.26 12.55
C LYS A 296 -6.07 -17.28 11.77
N PHE A 297 -4.98 -16.88 12.41
CA PHE A 297 -4.00 -15.94 11.85
C PHE A 297 -2.65 -16.62 11.71
#